data_dcab66435e93fbe82909ecd0056b817c
#
_entry.id   dcab66435e93fbe82909ecd0056b817c
#
_cell.length_a   1.000
_cell.length_b   1.000
_cell.length_c   1.000
_cell.angle_alpha   90.00
_cell.angle_beta   90.00
_cell.angle_gamma   90.00
#
_symmetry.space_group_name_H-M   'P 1'
#
loop_
_entity.id
_entity.type
_entity.pdbx_description
1 polymer ?
#
loop_
_entity_poly.entity_id
_entity_poly.type
_entity_poly.pdbx_seq_one_letter_code
_entity_poly.pdbx_strand_id
1 'polypeptide(L)'
;MMVFPCLLHSQDQDVPVRLKQINIVKTNYQNSKDGEIVNKTVVFKEGKIQTITTSDVGQHFFYNKNGLLDMTVKDKVGSDWKEVINYSYDADNNITKFVKKYQDGPDYITKVVSFVYEGARVKVTTKKSTNHQNLVEDLEYIVENGIIVRRTSRDKNKQINGKIEYVYVNDNVAKHKGLVGDKISKTYTFDDKKSVDQLIVQNLFGDNYKVIVPMISYHEDEFSFEAISYNNEVNFSPSSTALVAVSRKYKYNKLNFPISCSQIEENGIVKTEKTFIYE
;
A
#
# COMPACT_ATOMS: atom_id res chain seq x y z
N MET A 1 12.76 -15.88 55.34
CA MET A 1 13.04 -16.57 54.09
C MET A 1 11.79 -16.45 53.22
N MET A 2 11.75 -15.42 52.40
CA MET A 2 10.61 -15.17 51.48
C MET A 2 10.88 -15.88 50.17
N VAL A 3 10.02 -16.83 49.81
CA VAL A 3 10.04 -17.52 48.51
C VAL A 3 9.20 -16.71 47.57
N PHE A 4 9.84 -16.07 46.60
CA PHE A 4 9.12 -15.45 45.45
C PHE A 4 8.70 -16.56 44.48
N PRO A 5 7.42 -16.62 44.06
CA PRO A 5 7.05 -17.52 43.00
C PRO A 5 7.61 -16.97 41.69
N CYS A 6 8.47 -17.74 41.03
CA CYS A 6 8.83 -17.54 39.63
C CYS A 6 7.57 -17.67 38.77
N LEU A 7 7.05 -16.55 38.27
CA LEU A 7 6.09 -16.54 37.17
C LEU A 7 6.85 -17.06 35.94
N LEU A 8 6.65 -18.33 35.63
CA LEU A 8 6.92 -18.89 34.31
C LEU A 8 6.05 -18.13 33.28
N HIS A 9 6.64 -17.14 32.61
CA HIS A 9 6.09 -16.69 31.36
C HIS A 9 6.20 -17.88 30.38
N SER A 10 5.07 -18.49 30.07
CA SER A 10 4.94 -19.34 28.90
C SER A 10 5.32 -18.46 27.71
N GLN A 11 6.50 -18.69 27.16
CA GLN A 11 6.80 -18.26 25.80
C GLN A 11 5.84 -19.06 24.90
N ASP A 12 4.68 -18.48 24.61
CA ASP A 12 3.93 -18.88 23.42
C ASP A 12 4.92 -18.72 22.27
N GLN A 13 5.41 -19.84 21.77
CA GLN A 13 6.17 -19.85 20.53
C GLN A 13 5.19 -19.31 19.49
N ASP A 14 5.38 -18.04 19.11
CA ASP A 14 4.69 -17.43 17.98
C ASP A 14 5.02 -18.28 16.75
N VAL A 15 4.15 -19.25 16.46
CA VAL A 15 4.21 -19.98 15.19
C VAL A 15 4.05 -18.92 14.13
N PRO A 16 5.05 -18.71 13.27
CA PRO A 16 4.96 -17.65 12.27
C PRO A 16 3.80 -17.96 11.33
N VAL A 17 2.69 -17.23 11.49
CA VAL A 17 1.53 -17.36 10.61
C VAL A 17 1.94 -16.83 9.24
N ARG A 18 1.96 -17.71 8.24
CA ARG A 18 2.34 -17.37 6.88
C ARG A 18 1.11 -17.32 5.99
N LEU A 19 0.96 -16.22 5.28
CA LEU A 19 -0.07 -16.08 4.28
C LEU A 19 0.30 -16.90 3.03
N LYS A 20 -0.63 -17.73 2.56
CA LYS A 20 -0.47 -18.56 1.36
C LYS A 20 -1.19 -17.94 0.16
N GLN A 21 -2.41 -17.45 0.37
CA GLN A 21 -3.23 -16.92 -0.71
C GLN A 21 -4.29 -15.95 -0.19
N ILE A 22 -4.62 -14.95 -1.02
CA ILE A 22 -5.81 -14.11 -0.84
C ILE A 22 -6.65 -14.23 -2.11
N ASN A 23 -7.92 -14.60 -1.95
CA ASN A 23 -8.92 -14.52 -3.02
C ASN A 23 -9.75 -13.27 -2.80
N ILE A 24 -9.92 -12.47 -3.85
CA ILE A 24 -10.66 -11.21 -3.83
C ILE A 24 -11.72 -11.29 -4.92
N VAL A 25 -12.98 -11.07 -4.54
CA VAL A 25 -14.12 -10.94 -5.45
C VAL A 25 -14.63 -9.53 -5.34
N LYS A 26 -14.53 -8.75 -6.39
CA LYS A 26 -15.07 -7.40 -6.46
C LYS A 26 -16.30 -7.41 -7.36
N THR A 27 -17.43 -6.95 -6.86
CA THR A 27 -18.68 -6.81 -7.62
C THR A 27 -19.02 -5.33 -7.76
N ASN A 28 -19.21 -4.87 -8.99
CA ASN A 28 -19.59 -3.50 -9.31
C ASN A 28 -21.02 -3.48 -9.89
N TYR A 29 -21.96 -2.82 -9.20
CA TYR A 29 -23.37 -2.73 -9.57
C TYR A 29 -23.73 -1.46 -10.35
N GLN A 30 -22.74 -0.63 -10.74
CA GLN A 30 -23.00 0.66 -11.36
C GLN A 30 -23.78 0.55 -12.66
N ASN A 31 -23.50 -0.46 -13.48
CA ASN A 31 -24.05 -0.63 -14.83
C ASN A 31 -24.98 -1.85 -14.98
N SER A 32 -25.14 -2.67 -13.95
CA SER A 32 -25.94 -3.91 -13.99
C SER A 32 -26.50 -4.28 -12.63
N LYS A 33 -27.75 -4.77 -12.56
CA LYS A 33 -28.35 -5.30 -11.34
C LYS A 33 -27.64 -6.56 -10.83
N ASP A 34 -27.06 -7.37 -11.73
CA ASP A 34 -26.33 -8.59 -11.41
C ASP A 34 -24.87 -8.30 -11.04
N GLY A 35 -24.39 -7.06 -11.31
CA GLY A 35 -23.03 -6.61 -11.05
C GLY A 35 -22.01 -7.17 -12.04
N GLU A 36 -20.96 -6.41 -12.28
CA GLU A 36 -19.76 -6.87 -12.98
C GLU A 36 -18.81 -7.48 -11.95
N ILE A 37 -18.41 -8.73 -12.13
CA ILE A 37 -17.58 -9.47 -11.18
C ILE A 37 -16.13 -9.52 -11.69
N VAL A 38 -15.21 -9.05 -10.87
CA VAL A 38 -13.76 -9.20 -11.08
C VAL A 38 -13.20 -10.09 -9.97
N ASN A 39 -12.59 -11.21 -10.38
CA ASN A 39 -11.88 -12.11 -9.48
C ASN A 39 -10.37 -11.77 -9.51
N LYS A 40 -9.76 -11.66 -8.34
CA LYS A 40 -8.33 -11.43 -8.18
C LYS A 40 -7.77 -12.45 -7.18
N THR A 41 -6.68 -13.10 -7.55
CA THR A 41 -5.96 -14.04 -6.67
C THR A 41 -4.56 -13.51 -6.42
N VAL A 42 -4.16 -13.46 -5.14
CA VAL A 42 -2.80 -13.13 -4.70
C VAL A 42 -2.18 -14.39 -4.12
N VAL A 43 -1.05 -14.83 -4.66
CA VAL A 43 -0.32 -16.03 -4.21
C VAL A 43 0.96 -15.61 -3.51
N PHE A 44 1.25 -16.27 -2.39
CA PHE A 44 2.44 -16.04 -1.58
C PHE A 44 3.31 -17.29 -1.55
N LYS A 45 4.61 -17.07 -1.38
CA LYS A 45 5.59 -18.11 -1.07
C LYS A 45 6.50 -17.55 0.03
N GLU A 46 6.64 -18.29 1.12
CA GLU A 46 7.45 -17.87 2.28
C GLU A 46 7.06 -16.46 2.81
N GLY A 47 5.75 -16.15 2.81
CA GLY A 47 5.20 -14.86 3.25
C GLY A 47 5.34 -13.71 2.26
N LYS A 48 5.96 -13.91 1.09
CA LYS A 48 6.16 -12.89 0.05
C LYS A 48 5.22 -13.09 -1.13
N ILE A 49 4.63 -12.02 -1.66
CA ILE A 49 3.82 -12.08 -2.87
C ILE A 49 4.66 -12.62 -4.02
N GLN A 50 4.15 -13.64 -4.71
CA GLN A 50 4.75 -14.15 -5.94
C GLN A 50 4.02 -13.62 -7.16
N THR A 51 2.69 -13.74 -7.13
CA THR A 51 1.85 -13.34 -8.25
C THR A 51 0.54 -12.71 -7.78
N ILE A 52 0.02 -11.82 -8.61
CA ILE A 52 -1.35 -11.34 -8.56
C ILE A 52 -1.96 -11.62 -9.92
N THR A 53 -3.11 -12.29 -9.96
CA THR A 53 -3.79 -12.64 -11.22
C THR A 53 -5.25 -12.22 -11.19
N THR A 54 -5.73 -11.73 -12.34
CA THR A 54 -7.15 -11.56 -12.69
C THR A 54 -7.43 -12.35 -13.97
N SER A 55 -8.64 -12.27 -14.55
CA SER A 55 -8.94 -12.83 -15.86
C SER A 55 -8.01 -12.32 -16.97
N ASP A 56 -7.60 -11.04 -16.89
CA ASP A 56 -7.00 -10.32 -17.99
C ASP A 56 -5.55 -9.92 -17.73
N VAL A 57 -5.10 -9.92 -16.47
CA VAL A 57 -3.80 -9.38 -16.07
C VAL A 57 -3.10 -10.32 -15.12
N GLY A 58 -1.83 -10.58 -15.40
CA GLY A 58 -0.86 -11.18 -14.50
C GLY A 58 0.12 -10.13 -13.97
N GLN A 59 0.53 -10.25 -12.71
CA GLN A 59 1.60 -9.44 -12.13
C GLN A 59 2.52 -10.36 -11.33
N HIS A 60 3.82 -10.25 -11.56
CA HIS A 60 4.88 -11.05 -10.95
C HIS A 60 5.78 -10.18 -10.10
N PHE A 61 6.23 -10.71 -8.97
CA PHE A 61 7.07 -10.02 -7.99
C PHE A 61 8.41 -10.73 -7.84
N PHE A 62 9.49 -9.97 -7.91
CA PHE A 62 10.86 -10.45 -7.81
C PHE A 62 11.58 -9.72 -6.68
N TYR A 63 12.47 -10.43 -5.98
CA TYR A 63 13.12 -9.93 -4.78
C TYR A 63 14.63 -9.98 -4.93
N ASN A 64 15.33 -8.99 -4.38
CA ASN A 64 16.78 -8.96 -4.33
C ASN A 64 17.33 -9.93 -3.26
N LYS A 65 18.65 -10.03 -3.17
CA LYS A 65 19.35 -10.89 -2.19
C LYS A 65 19.04 -10.55 -0.72
N ASN A 66 18.63 -9.32 -0.42
CA ASN A 66 18.22 -8.87 0.91
C ASN A 66 16.74 -9.19 1.19
N GLY A 67 16.05 -9.77 0.22
CA GLY A 67 14.63 -10.12 0.31
C GLY A 67 13.67 -8.95 0.13
N LEU A 68 14.14 -7.77 -0.32
CA LEU A 68 13.30 -6.63 -0.65
C LEU A 68 12.77 -6.71 -2.07
N LEU A 69 11.62 -6.09 -2.33
CA LEU A 69 11.03 -6.02 -3.67
C LEU A 69 11.99 -5.33 -4.64
N ASP A 70 12.42 -6.05 -5.67
CA ASP A 70 13.39 -5.59 -6.67
C ASP A 70 12.73 -5.18 -7.97
N MET A 71 11.75 -5.98 -8.40
CA MET A 71 11.05 -5.74 -9.66
C MET A 71 9.61 -6.25 -9.60
N THR A 72 8.71 -5.54 -10.28
CA THR A 72 7.40 -6.09 -10.66
C THR A 72 7.26 -6.09 -12.17
N VAL A 73 6.62 -7.14 -12.69
CA VAL A 73 6.26 -7.25 -14.10
C VAL A 73 4.76 -7.52 -14.17
N LYS A 74 4.05 -6.66 -14.88
CA LYS A 74 2.61 -6.78 -15.11
C LYS A 74 2.40 -6.96 -16.62
N ASP A 75 1.63 -7.95 -16.99
CA ASP A 75 1.30 -8.26 -18.38
C ASP A 75 -0.20 -8.44 -18.55
N LYS A 76 -0.67 -8.29 -19.78
CA LYS A 76 -2.07 -8.48 -20.13
C LYS A 76 -2.21 -9.71 -21.00
N VAL A 77 -3.13 -10.61 -20.62
CA VAL A 77 -3.39 -11.86 -21.34
C VAL A 77 -3.80 -11.56 -22.78
N GLY A 78 -3.16 -12.26 -23.74
CA GLY A 78 -3.45 -12.12 -25.17
C GLY A 78 -2.99 -10.80 -25.81
N SER A 79 -2.04 -10.10 -25.18
CA SER A 79 -1.49 -8.82 -25.65
C SER A 79 0.02 -8.75 -25.38
N ASP A 80 0.74 -7.98 -26.18
CA ASP A 80 2.15 -7.65 -25.95
C ASP A 80 2.33 -6.54 -24.89
N TRP A 81 1.24 -6.04 -24.32
CA TRP A 81 1.30 -4.99 -23.31
C TRP A 81 2.01 -5.47 -22.06
N LYS A 82 2.97 -4.66 -21.61
CA LYS A 82 3.78 -4.96 -20.44
C LYS A 82 4.11 -3.69 -19.66
N GLU A 83 4.03 -3.79 -18.34
CA GLU A 83 4.52 -2.79 -17.41
C GLU A 83 5.63 -3.40 -16.56
N VAL A 84 6.75 -2.71 -16.43
CA VAL A 84 7.87 -3.14 -15.59
C VAL A 84 8.23 -2.02 -14.64
N ILE A 85 8.33 -2.36 -13.34
CA ILE A 85 8.82 -1.45 -12.31
C ILE A 85 10.07 -2.08 -11.68
N ASN A 86 11.19 -1.34 -11.67
CA ASN A 86 12.42 -1.72 -10.99
C ASN A 86 12.63 -0.80 -9.79
N TYR A 87 13.01 -1.37 -8.65
CA TYR A 87 13.28 -0.68 -7.39
C TYR A 87 14.77 -0.72 -7.07
N SER A 88 15.30 0.35 -6.49
CA SER A 88 16.70 0.44 -6.06
C SER A 88 16.78 0.93 -4.64
N TYR A 89 17.73 0.41 -3.87
CA TYR A 89 17.91 0.71 -2.46
C TYR A 89 19.37 1.10 -2.16
N ASP A 90 19.58 1.85 -1.08
CA ASP A 90 20.90 2.09 -0.50
C ASP A 90 21.32 0.93 0.44
N ALA A 91 22.48 1.13 1.09
CA ALA A 91 23.02 0.14 2.03
C ALA A 91 22.15 -0.06 3.29
N ASP A 92 21.36 0.95 3.66
CA ASP A 92 20.47 0.94 4.81
C ASP A 92 19.05 0.44 4.45
N ASN A 93 18.88 -0.10 3.22
CA ASN A 93 17.62 -0.57 2.66
C ASN A 93 16.54 0.54 2.50
N ASN A 94 16.94 1.81 2.41
CA ASN A 94 16.03 2.86 2.00
C ASN A 94 15.88 2.85 0.48
N ILE A 95 14.66 3.06 -0.01
CA ILE A 95 14.43 3.18 -1.45
C ILE A 95 15.09 4.46 -1.98
N THR A 96 15.94 4.33 -3.00
CA THR A 96 16.60 5.49 -3.63
C THR A 96 15.99 5.84 -4.98
N LYS A 97 15.36 4.87 -5.63
CA LYS A 97 14.78 5.07 -6.95
C LYS A 97 13.78 3.96 -7.28
N PHE A 98 12.75 4.29 -8.05
CA PHE A 98 12.10 3.30 -8.89
C PHE A 98 11.91 3.81 -10.32
N VAL A 99 11.88 2.89 -11.28
CA VAL A 99 11.70 3.17 -12.70
C VAL A 99 10.56 2.32 -13.22
N LYS A 100 9.46 2.97 -13.60
CA LYS A 100 8.31 2.35 -14.25
C LYS A 100 8.37 2.57 -15.74
N LYS A 101 8.22 1.51 -16.51
CA LYS A 101 8.15 1.53 -17.97
C LYS A 101 6.90 0.80 -18.43
N TYR A 102 6.12 1.41 -19.27
CA TYR A 102 4.92 0.81 -19.85
C TYR A 102 4.55 1.48 -21.17
N GLN A 103 3.70 0.81 -21.94
CA GLN A 103 3.11 1.35 -23.15
C GLN A 103 1.68 1.81 -22.87
N ASP A 104 1.31 2.99 -23.37
CA ASP A 104 -0.03 3.56 -23.30
C ASP A 104 -0.45 4.03 -24.71
N GLY A 105 -1.26 3.21 -25.39
CA GLY A 105 -1.55 3.37 -26.80
C GLY A 105 -0.27 3.32 -27.65
N PRO A 106 0.01 4.36 -28.47
CA PRO A 106 1.24 4.45 -29.27
C PRO A 106 2.46 4.90 -28.47
N ASP A 107 2.28 5.40 -27.22
CA ASP A 107 3.33 6.02 -26.43
C ASP A 107 4.06 5.03 -25.54
N TYR A 108 5.39 5.12 -25.54
CA TYR A 108 6.24 4.50 -24.53
C TYR A 108 6.46 5.49 -23.39
N ILE A 109 6.04 5.12 -22.20
CA ILE A 109 6.12 5.95 -21.02
C ILE A 109 7.23 5.42 -20.10
N THR A 110 8.12 6.32 -19.70
CA THR A 110 9.10 6.06 -18.64
C THR A 110 8.86 7.05 -17.52
N LYS A 111 8.60 6.52 -16.31
CA LYS A 111 8.47 7.30 -15.08
C LYS A 111 9.65 6.94 -14.17
N VAL A 112 10.45 7.93 -13.82
CA VAL A 112 11.59 7.79 -12.89
C VAL A 112 11.24 8.58 -11.64
N VAL A 113 11.25 7.91 -10.48
CA VAL A 113 11.05 8.53 -9.18
C VAL A 113 12.34 8.34 -8.38
N SER A 114 12.95 9.43 -7.93
CA SER A 114 14.19 9.44 -7.17
C SER A 114 13.96 9.99 -5.77
N PHE A 115 14.57 9.37 -4.77
CA PHE A 115 14.44 9.70 -3.36
C PHE A 115 15.81 10.11 -2.81
N VAL A 116 15.87 11.28 -2.16
CA VAL A 116 17.09 11.80 -1.53
C VAL A 116 16.79 12.07 -0.06
N TYR A 117 17.49 11.38 0.83
CA TYR A 117 17.33 11.48 2.27
C TYR A 117 18.26 12.56 2.84
N GLU A 118 17.71 13.55 3.53
CA GLU A 118 18.43 14.66 4.15
C GLU A 118 17.98 14.79 5.62
N GLY A 119 18.52 13.97 6.51
CA GLY A 119 18.08 13.88 7.90
C GLY A 119 16.59 13.49 8.01
N ALA A 120 15.79 14.34 8.63
CA ALA A 120 14.34 14.11 8.77
C ALA A 120 13.53 14.41 7.48
N ARG A 121 14.17 14.74 6.37
CA ARG A 121 13.50 15.09 5.12
C ARG A 121 13.82 14.07 4.04
N VAL A 122 12.80 13.74 3.22
CA VAL A 122 13.01 13.00 1.98
C VAL A 122 12.48 13.84 0.83
N LYS A 123 13.38 14.22 -0.07
CA LYS A 123 13.02 14.88 -1.32
C LYS A 123 12.75 13.84 -2.38
N VAL A 124 11.65 13.99 -3.07
CA VAL A 124 11.22 13.07 -4.13
C VAL A 124 11.05 13.85 -5.42
N THR A 125 11.78 13.45 -6.44
CA THR A 125 11.64 14.03 -7.79
C THR A 125 11.11 12.96 -8.73
N THR A 126 9.98 13.26 -9.35
CA THR A 126 9.38 12.42 -10.40
C THR A 126 9.65 13.04 -11.75
N LYS A 127 10.19 12.25 -12.68
CA LYS A 127 10.32 12.58 -14.09
C LYS A 127 9.50 11.60 -14.90
N LYS A 128 8.50 12.09 -15.63
CA LYS A 128 7.71 11.29 -16.56
C LYS A 128 8.03 11.75 -17.98
N SER A 129 8.55 10.85 -18.80
CA SER A 129 8.85 11.07 -20.21
C SER A 129 7.87 10.26 -21.06
N THR A 130 7.30 10.92 -22.07
CA THR A 130 6.53 10.31 -23.15
C THR A 130 7.16 10.67 -24.48
N ASN A 131 6.63 10.16 -25.59
CA ASN A 131 7.09 10.56 -26.94
C ASN A 131 6.90 12.06 -27.22
N HIS A 132 6.03 12.76 -26.46
CA HIS A 132 5.61 14.13 -26.76
C HIS A 132 6.01 15.15 -25.68
N GLN A 133 6.27 14.73 -24.45
CA GLN A 133 6.53 15.65 -23.34
C GLN A 133 7.35 15.05 -22.19
N ASN A 134 8.01 15.94 -21.47
CA ASN A 134 8.66 15.63 -20.20
C ASN A 134 8.02 16.44 -19.08
N LEU A 135 7.55 15.74 -18.03
CA LEU A 135 6.97 16.34 -16.84
C LEU A 135 7.89 16.09 -15.66
N VAL A 136 8.01 17.10 -14.80
CA VAL A 136 8.77 17.01 -13.53
C VAL A 136 7.88 17.46 -12.40
N GLU A 137 7.83 16.67 -11.34
CA GLU A 137 7.13 16.96 -10.09
C GLU A 137 8.09 16.78 -8.92
N ASP A 138 8.06 17.72 -7.97
CA ASP A 138 8.85 17.64 -6.75
C ASP A 138 7.92 17.53 -5.54
N LEU A 139 8.24 16.55 -4.68
CA LEU A 139 7.59 16.33 -3.40
C LEU A 139 8.63 16.38 -2.27
N GLU A 140 8.19 16.76 -1.10
CA GLU A 140 8.98 16.69 0.12
C GLU A 140 8.17 15.97 1.20
N TYR A 141 8.79 15.01 1.85
CA TYR A 141 8.23 14.30 3.00
C TYR A 141 9.03 14.64 4.25
N ILE A 142 8.33 14.75 5.38
CA ILE A 142 8.96 14.87 6.71
C ILE A 142 8.75 13.55 7.45
N VAL A 143 9.86 13.01 7.95
CA VAL A 143 9.93 11.78 8.72
C VAL A 143 10.22 12.12 10.19
N GLU A 144 9.40 11.64 11.10
CA GLU A 144 9.60 11.75 12.53
C GLU A 144 9.42 10.36 13.17
N ASN A 145 10.37 9.94 13.99
CA ASN A 145 10.33 8.62 14.66
C ASN A 145 10.09 7.45 13.69
N GLY A 146 10.68 7.50 12.48
CA GLY A 146 10.57 6.44 11.48
C GLY A 146 9.22 6.37 10.75
N ILE A 147 8.38 7.41 10.84
CA ILE A 147 7.10 7.50 10.11
C ILE A 147 7.01 8.82 9.37
N ILE A 148 6.26 8.85 8.28
CA ILE A 148 5.98 10.08 7.53
C ILE A 148 4.84 10.85 8.20
N VAL A 149 5.12 12.08 8.65
CA VAL A 149 4.12 12.95 9.30
C VAL A 149 3.59 14.04 8.37
N ARG A 150 4.28 14.35 7.29
CA ARG A 150 3.85 15.39 6.33
C ARG A 150 4.35 15.13 4.92
N ARG A 151 3.52 15.49 3.93
CA ARG A 151 3.88 15.60 2.53
C ARG A 151 3.61 17.01 2.02
N THR A 152 4.53 17.56 1.23
CA THR A 152 4.40 18.85 0.55
C THR A 152 4.67 18.66 -0.93
N SER A 153 3.81 19.14 -1.81
CA SER A 153 4.04 19.21 -3.25
C SER A 153 4.27 20.67 -3.68
N ARG A 154 5.08 20.84 -4.73
CA ARG A 154 5.43 22.14 -5.28
C ARG A 154 5.16 22.17 -6.79
N ASP A 155 4.69 23.32 -7.26
CA ASP A 155 4.51 23.57 -8.68
C ASP A 155 5.87 23.82 -9.38
N LYS A 156 5.82 24.08 -10.71
CA LYS A 156 6.98 24.40 -11.53
C LYS A 156 7.73 25.67 -11.07
N ASN A 157 7.06 26.58 -10.36
CA ASN A 157 7.63 27.79 -9.80
C ASN A 157 8.14 27.58 -8.37
N LYS A 158 8.19 26.34 -7.88
CA LYS A 158 8.58 25.94 -6.52
C LYS A 158 7.63 26.44 -5.43
N GLN A 159 6.45 26.93 -5.77
CA GLN A 159 5.44 27.33 -4.80
C GLN A 159 4.68 26.10 -4.31
N ILE A 160 4.31 26.10 -3.02
CA ILE A 160 3.55 25.00 -2.42
C ILE A 160 2.13 25.02 -3.01
N ASN A 161 1.78 23.94 -3.73
CA ASN A 161 0.45 23.71 -4.30
C ASN A 161 -0.33 22.61 -3.60
N GLY A 162 0.32 21.82 -2.72
CA GLY A 162 -0.32 20.82 -1.90
C GLY A 162 0.43 20.57 -0.60
N LYS A 163 -0.31 20.40 0.50
CA LYS A 163 0.25 20.03 1.79
C LYS A 163 -0.73 19.14 2.54
N ILE A 164 -0.25 17.99 3.00
CA ILE A 164 -1.00 17.02 3.79
C ILE A 164 -0.24 16.71 5.07
N GLU A 165 -0.95 16.67 6.19
CA GLU A 165 -0.47 16.15 7.46
C GLU A 165 -1.11 14.79 7.74
N TYR A 166 -0.35 13.90 8.34
CA TYR A 166 -0.77 12.57 8.73
C TYR A 166 -0.78 12.47 10.24
N VAL A 167 -1.89 12.02 10.80
CA VAL A 167 -2.07 11.86 12.25
C VAL A 167 -2.12 10.37 12.55
N TYR A 168 -1.34 9.96 13.54
CA TYR A 168 -1.25 8.57 13.97
C TYR A 168 -1.82 8.42 15.38
N VAL A 169 -2.51 7.32 15.63
CA VAL A 169 -3.02 6.90 16.94
C VAL A 169 -2.75 5.41 17.10
N ASN A 170 -2.02 5.01 18.14
CA ASN A 170 -1.67 3.60 18.42
C ASN A 170 -1.08 2.90 17.19
N ASP A 171 -0.06 3.51 16.56
CA ASP A 171 0.61 3.01 15.34
C ASP A 171 -0.29 2.86 14.09
N ASN A 172 -1.46 3.46 14.10
CA ASN A 172 -2.38 3.48 12.96
C ASN A 172 -2.48 4.88 12.36
N VAL A 173 -2.61 4.96 11.04
CA VAL A 173 -2.88 6.20 10.31
C VAL A 173 -4.32 6.63 10.56
N ALA A 174 -4.57 7.41 11.61
CA ALA A 174 -5.93 7.80 11.99
C ALA A 174 -6.54 8.86 11.07
N LYS A 175 -5.70 9.74 10.48
CA LYS A 175 -6.20 10.85 9.65
C LYS A 175 -5.17 11.33 8.63
N HIS A 176 -5.64 11.62 7.42
CA HIS A 176 -4.98 12.51 6.46
C HIS A 176 -5.67 13.87 6.51
N LYS A 177 -4.94 14.94 6.73
CA LYS A 177 -5.48 16.30 6.81
C LYS A 177 -4.88 17.16 5.70
N GLY A 178 -5.70 17.46 4.68
CA GLY A 178 -5.34 18.40 3.64
C GLY A 178 -5.31 19.83 4.17
N LEU A 179 -4.22 20.54 3.96
CA LEU A 179 -3.99 21.92 4.45
C LEU A 179 -3.95 22.93 3.31
N VAL A 180 -3.35 22.57 2.18
CA VAL A 180 -3.20 23.40 0.99
C VAL A 180 -3.52 22.56 -0.24
N GLY A 181 -4.09 23.17 -1.27
CA GLY A 181 -4.56 22.49 -2.47
C GLY A 181 -5.82 21.68 -2.20
N ASP A 182 -5.75 20.38 -2.30
CA ASP A 182 -6.83 19.49 -1.89
C ASP A 182 -6.99 19.50 -0.36
N LYS A 183 -8.05 20.17 0.11
CA LYS A 183 -8.37 20.29 1.55
C LYS A 183 -9.21 19.11 2.08
N ILE A 184 -9.42 18.09 1.29
CA ILE A 184 -10.17 16.89 1.71
C ILE A 184 -9.38 16.21 2.84
N SER A 185 -10.04 16.02 3.97
CA SER A 185 -9.52 15.18 5.05
C SER A 185 -10.10 13.79 4.94
N LYS A 186 -9.28 12.78 5.27
CA LYS A 186 -9.66 11.37 5.30
C LYS A 186 -9.49 10.88 6.73
N THR A 187 -10.50 10.26 7.30
CA THR A 187 -10.46 9.68 8.66
C THR A 187 -10.61 8.18 8.56
N TYR A 188 -9.84 7.46 9.37
CA TYR A 188 -9.81 6.01 9.41
C TYR A 188 -10.08 5.52 10.83
N THR A 189 -10.80 4.42 10.95
CA THR A 189 -10.94 3.69 12.20
C THR A 189 -10.45 2.26 12.03
N PHE A 190 -9.96 1.69 13.11
CA PHE A 190 -9.29 0.39 13.11
C PHE A 190 -9.92 -0.51 14.16
N ASP A 191 -9.80 -1.83 13.95
CA ASP A 191 -10.07 -2.81 15.00
C ASP A 191 -8.86 -2.95 15.96
N ASP A 192 -8.85 -4.00 16.78
CA ASP A 192 -7.78 -4.30 17.73
C ASP A 192 -6.89 -5.49 17.29
N LYS A 193 -6.99 -5.92 16.02
CA LYS A 193 -6.28 -7.08 15.48
C LYS A 193 -5.16 -6.68 14.52
N LYS A 194 -4.14 -7.54 14.39
CA LYS A 194 -3.00 -7.30 13.50
C LYS A 194 -3.44 -7.22 12.03
N SER A 195 -2.93 -6.23 11.33
CA SER A 195 -3.19 -6.00 9.91
C SER A 195 -2.44 -6.98 9.02
N VAL A 196 -3.16 -7.63 8.09
CA VAL A 196 -2.53 -8.42 7.03
C VAL A 196 -1.85 -7.50 6.00
N ASP A 197 -2.42 -6.35 5.70
CA ASP A 197 -1.84 -5.40 4.76
C ASP A 197 -0.48 -4.89 5.26
N GLN A 198 -0.33 -4.65 6.59
CA GLN A 198 0.96 -4.32 7.19
C GLN A 198 1.98 -5.45 7.02
N LEU A 199 1.61 -6.70 7.29
CA LEU A 199 2.51 -7.83 7.11
C LEU A 199 2.99 -7.95 5.66
N ILE A 200 2.10 -7.72 4.70
CA ILE A 200 2.43 -7.76 3.28
C ILE A 200 3.46 -6.69 2.95
N VAL A 201 3.21 -5.43 3.30
CA VAL A 201 4.14 -4.33 2.94
C VAL A 201 5.47 -4.41 3.69
N GLN A 202 5.48 -4.93 4.92
CA GLN A 202 6.70 -5.20 5.66
C GLN A 202 7.55 -6.31 4.98
N ASN A 203 6.92 -7.37 4.48
CA ASN A 203 7.61 -8.41 3.72
C ASN A 203 8.14 -7.94 2.36
N LEU A 204 7.52 -6.90 1.76
CA LEU A 204 7.98 -6.31 0.50
C LEU A 204 9.16 -5.35 0.68
N PHE A 205 9.14 -4.52 1.73
CA PHE A 205 10.03 -3.36 1.88
C PHE A 205 10.89 -3.40 3.15
N GLY A 206 10.83 -4.50 3.94
CA GLY A 206 11.59 -4.64 5.18
C GLY A 206 11.16 -3.65 6.26
N ASP A 207 12.06 -3.36 7.21
CA ASP A 207 11.75 -2.51 8.37
C ASP A 207 11.43 -1.04 8.02
N ASN A 208 11.90 -0.58 6.84
CA ASN A 208 11.66 0.78 6.37
C ASN A 208 10.28 0.98 5.70
N TYR A 209 9.39 -0.04 5.72
CA TYR A 209 8.09 0.01 5.06
C TYR A 209 7.23 1.22 5.47
N LYS A 210 7.30 1.67 6.73
CA LYS A 210 6.54 2.84 7.24
C LYS A 210 6.95 4.17 6.60
N VAL A 211 8.13 4.24 6.01
CA VAL A 211 8.61 5.39 5.25
C VAL A 211 8.42 5.16 3.75
N ILE A 212 8.78 3.98 3.25
CA ILE A 212 8.75 3.65 1.82
C ILE A 212 7.32 3.65 1.26
N VAL A 213 6.39 2.93 1.92
CA VAL A 213 5.01 2.76 1.41
C VAL A 213 4.28 4.09 1.22
N PRO A 214 4.29 5.03 2.18
CA PRO A 214 3.67 6.34 1.96
C PRO A 214 4.24 7.13 0.78
N MET A 215 5.52 6.97 0.48
CA MET A 215 6.15 7.67 -0.65
C MET A 215 5.77 7.04 -1.98
N ILE A 216 5.77 5.70 -2.08
CA ILE A 216 5.44 5.01 -3.33
C ILE A 216 3.94 4.96 -3.61
N SER A 217 3.07 4.93 -2.59
CA SER A 217 1.60 4.93 -2.75
C SER A 217 1.06 6.16 -3.47
N TYR A 218 1.81 7.25 -3.50
CA TYR A 218 1.48 8.42 -4.31
C TYR A 218 1.66 8.17 -5.81
N HIS A 219 2.50 7.20 -6.16
CA HIS A 219 2.92 6.94 -7.53
C HIS A 219 2.40 5.62 -8.09
N GLU A 220 1.98 4.69 -7.22
CA GLU A 220 1.60 3.32 -7.57
C GLU A 220 0.34 2.92 -6.82
N ASP A 221 -0.72 2.59 -7.56
CA ASP A 221 -2.04 2.28 -7.02
C ASP A 221 -2.11 0.91 -6.30
N GLU A 222 -1.11 0.05 -6.49
CA GLU A 222 -1.03 -1.24 -5.79
C GLU A 222 -0.79 -1.11 -4.29
N PHE A 223 -0.23 0.04 -3.84
CA PHE A 223 0.11 0.27 -2.45
C PHE A 223 -0.75 1.36 -1.85
N SER A 224 -1.44 1.06 -0.77
CA SER A 224 -2.18 2.07 -0.03
C SER A 224 -1.34 2.60 1.13
N PHE A 225 -1.48 3.89 1.42
CA PHE A 225 -0.79 4.51 2.55
C PHE A 225 -1.20 3.84 3.88
N GLU A 226 -2.47 3.48 4.01
CA GLU A 226 -3.06 2.90 5.22
C GLU A 226 -2.51 1.51 5.52
N ALA A 227 -1.91 0.83 4.53
CA ALA A 227 -1.30 -0.50 4.70
C ALA A 227 -0.17 -0.53 5.74
N ILE A 228 0.41 0.63 6.12
CA ILE A 228 1.39 0.69 7.21
C ILE A 228 0.78 0.61 8.62
N SER A 229 -0.54 0.68 8.75
CA SER A 229 -1.26 0.66 10.03
C SER A 229 -1.15 -0.70 10.70
N TYR A 230 -0.94 -0.69 12.04
CA TYR A 230 -0.76 -1.91 12.82
C TYR A 230 -2.03 -2.78 12.87
N ASN A 231 -3.21 -2.16 12.91
CA ASN A 231 -4.50 -2.83 12.97
C ASN A 231 -5.22 -2.82 11.62
N ASN A 232 -6.24 -3.68 11.46
CA ASN A 232 -7.05 -3.69 10.24
C ASN A 232 -7.96 -2.47 10.20
N GLU A 233 -7.98 -1.77 9.08
CA GLU A 233 -8.90 -0.66 8.85
C GLU A 233 -10.33 -1.18 8.72
N VAL A 234 -11.25 -0.64 9.54
CA VAL A 234 -12.67 -1.00 9.53
C VAL A 234 -13.55 0.05 8.87
N ASN A 235 -13.19 1.32 8.95
CA ASN A 235 -13.89 2.39 8.23
C ASN A 235 -12.94 3.41 7.65
N PHE A 236 -13.32 3.92 6.49
CA PHE A 236 -12.74 5.08 5.83
C PHE A 236 -13.84 6.10 5.61
N SER A 237 -13.63 7.33 6.06
CA SER A 237 -14.60 8.43 5.91
C SER A 237 -13.90 9.68 5.38
N PRO A 238 -14.18 10.12 4.15
CA PRO A 238 -13.69 11.38 3.61
C PRO A 238 -14.54 12.55 4.09
N SER A 239 -13.93 13.75 4.15
CA SER A 239 -14.65 14.99 4.47
C SER A 239 -15.39 15.59 3.26
N SER A 240 -15.36 14.95 2.11
CA SER A 240 -15.96 15.41 0.87
C SER A 240 -16.82 14.31 0.25
N THR A 241 -17.95 14.69 -0.31
CA THR A 241 -18.85 13.79 -1.06
C THR A 241 -18.27 13.35 -2.43
N ALA A 242 -17.16 13.95 -2.87
CA ALA A 242 -16.44 13.51 -4.07
C ALA A 242 -15.75 12.15 -3.89
N LEU A 243 -15.56 11.70 -2.66
CA LEU A 243 -15.03 10.39 -2.32
C LEU A 243 -16.10 9.57 -1.59
N VAL A 244 -16.10 8.28 -1.81
CA VAL A 244 -17.06 7.37 -1.19
C VAL A 244 -16.47 6.80 0.10
N ALA A 245 -17.24 6.86 1.18
CA ALA A 245 -16.86 6.20 2.42
C ALA A 245 -16.96 4.67 2.28
N VAL A 246 -16.12 3.97 3.03
CA VAL A 246 -15.97 2.52 2.95
C VAL A 246 -16.08 1.92 4.34
N SER A 247 -16.83 0.85 4.49
CA SER A 247 -16.85 0.03 5.71
C SER A 247 -16.37 -1.39 5.42
N ARG A 248 -15.67 -1.98 6.40
CA ARG A 248 -15.12 -3.33 6.34
C ARG A 248 -15.54 -4.15 7.56
N LYS A 249 -15.86 -5.41 7.33
CA LYS A 249 -16.17 -6.38 8.39
C LYS A 249 -15.26 -7.59 8.24
N TYR A 250 -14.50 -7.88 9.28
CA TYR A 250 -13.58 -9.00 9.32
C TYR A 250 -14.13 -10.17 10.13
N LYS A 251 -13.73 -11.39 9.75
CA LYS A 251 -13.80 -12.59 10.60
C LYS A 251 -12.40 -13.08 10.85
N TYR A 252 -12.12 -13.59 12.04
CA TYR A 252 -10.80 -13.95 12.51
C TYR A 252 -10.69 -15.43 12.85
N ASN A 253 -9.49 -15.99 12.72
CA ASN A 253 -9.14 -17.29 13.28
C ASN A 253 -8.80 -17.16 14.78
N LYS A 254 -8.48 -18.29 15.42
CA LYS A 254 -8.13 -18.34 16.85
C LYS A 254 -6.85 -17.57 17.21
N LEU A 255 -6.00 -17.28 16.24
CA LEU A 255 -4.76 -16.52 16.38
C LEU A 255 -4.95 -15.02 16.06
N ASN A 256 -6.19 -14.55 15.96
CA ASN A 256 -6.55 -13.16 15.63
C ASN A 256 -6.08 -12.66 14.25
N PHE A 257 -5.84 -13.58 13.30
CA PHE A 257 -5.62 -13.19 11.90
C PHE A 257 -6.93 -13.26 11.12
N PRO A 258 -7.22 -12.28 10.22
CA PRO A 258 -8.45 -12.28 9.44
C PRO A 258 -8.50 -13.48 8.48
N ILE A 259 -9.61 -14.20 8.48
CA ILE A 259 -9.89 -15.27 7.49
C ILE A 259 -10.80 -14.79 6.38
N SER A 260 -11.57 -13.73 6.62
CA SER A 260 -12.33 -13.05 5.57
C SER A 260 -12.54 -11.57 5.90
N CYS A 261 -12.76 -10.78 4.85
CA CYS A 261 -13.16 -9.38 4.94
C CYS A 261 -14.25 -9.10 3.91
N SER A 262 -15.36 -8.53 4.34
CA SER A 262 -16.40 -7.95 3.47
C SER A 262 -16.28 -6.43 3.53
N GLN A 263 -16.06 -5.80 2.38
CA GLN A 263 -15.97 -4.37 2.21
C GLN A 263 -17.13 -3.87 1.37
N ILE A 264 -17.74 -2.79 1.79
CA ILE A 264 -18.85 -2.14 1.09
C ILE A 264 -18.60 -0.65 1.03
N GLU A 265 -18.75 -0.05 -0.16
CA GLU A 265 -18.84 1.39 -0.33
C GLU A 265 -20.23 1.86 0.14
N GLU A 266 -20.31 3.02 0.81
CA GLU A 266 -21.59 3.51 1.37
C GLU A 266 -22.67 3.77 0.32
N ASN A 267 -22.26 4.05 -0.94
CA ASN A 267 -23.20 4.15 -2.07
C ASN A 267 -23.80 2.80 -2.50
N GLY A 268 -23.27 1.67 -1.95
CA GLY A 268 -23.69 0.31 -2.29
C GLY A 268 -23.29 -0.15 -3.70
N ILE A 269 -22.58 0.67 -4.47
CA ILE A 269 -22.22 0.39 -5.87
C ILE A 269 -21.13 -0.69 -5.95
N VAL A 270 -20.17 -0.68 -5.02
CA VAL A 270 -19.07 -1.63 -5.01
C VAL A 270 -19.05 -2.45 -3.73
N LYS A 271 -18.97 -3.75 -3.91
CA LYS A 271 -18.74 -4.72 -2.84
C LYS A 271 -17.47 -5.50 -3.12
N THR A 272 -16.62 -5.71 -2.10
CA THR A 272 -15.42 -6.53 -2.22
C THR A 272 -15.41 -7.57 -1.10
N GLU A 273 -15.25 -8.83 -1.47
CA GLU A 273 -15.07 -9.96 -0.55
C GLU A 273 -13.64 -10.46 -0.65
N LYS A 274 -12.95 -10.57 0.48
CA LYS A 274 -11.60 -11.15 0.56
C LYS A 274 -11.65 -12.42 1.42
N THR A 275 -10.95 -13.46 0.97
CA THR A 275 -10.71 -14.68 1.76
C THR A 275 -9.21 -14.85 1.91
N PHE A 276 -8.74 -15.04 3.15
CA PHE A 276 -7.33 -15.21 3.49
C PHE A 276 -7.05 -16.67 3.83
N ILE A 277 -6.04 -17.26 3.19
CA ILE A 277 -5.62 -18.65 3.37
C ILE A 277 -4.19 -18.63 3.91
N TYR A 278 -3.98 -19.33 5.02
CA TYR A 278 -2.70 -19.43 5.72
C TYR A 278 -2.11 -20.84 5.59
N GLU A 279 -0.77 -20.93 5.73
CA GLU A 279 -0.05 -22.21 5.88
C GLU A 279 -0.08 -22.69 7.32
#